data_7ccc732a7b376cf611ca3817dc7353b7
#
_entry.id   7ccc732a7b376cf611ca3817dc7353b7
#
_cell.length_a   1.000
_cell.length_b   1.000
_cell.length_c   1.000
_cell.angle_alpha   90.00
_cell.angle_beta   90.00
_cell.angle_gamma   90.00
#
_symmetry.space_group_name_H-M   'P 1'
#
loop_
_entity.id
_entity.type
_entity.pdbx_description
1 polymer ?
#
loop_
_entity_poly.entity_id
_entity_poly.type
_entity_poly.pdbx_seq_one_letter_code
_entity_poly.pdbx_strand_id
1 'polypeptide(L)'
;RDGAAIEQIGWYNPIDPKHTYEIMDDRILYWLGEGAIPSNAVKKIMKRDGLALRWHLMQQGVDEKEIEIEIKKWELNREDNLASREAKEAEKLEKKKEKSKPAEAASAEADEPAAEESSDNTGEEE
;
A
#
# COMPACT_ATOMS: atom_id res chain seq x y z
N ARG A 1 -22.68 -13.04 -19.27
CA ARG A 1 -22.23 -12.19 -18.16
C ARG A 1 -22.27 -12.93 -16.83
N ASP A 2 -23.24 -13.80 -16.66
CA ASP A 2 -23.47 -14.57 -15.43
C ASP A 2 -23.14 -16.07 -15.63
N GLY A 3 -22.14 -16.36 -16.44
CA GLY A 3 -21.60 -17.72 -16.66
C GLY A 3 -20.94 -18.26 -15.41
N ALA A 4 -21.04 -19.58 -15.20
CA ALA A 4 -20.34 -20.26 -14.13
C ALA A 4 -18.81 -20.13 -14.31
N ALA A 5 -18.09 -19.90 -13.20
CA ALA A 5 -16.62 -19.95 -13.21
C ALA A 5 -16.17 -21.39 -13.47
N ILE A 6 -15.10 -21.56 -14.24
CA ILE A 6 -14.50 -22.88 -14.49
C ILE A 6 -13.90 -23.41 -13.19
N GLU A 7 -13.13 -22.55 -12.50
CA GLU A 7 -12.48 -22.88 -11.24
C GLU A 7 -12.21 -21.60 -10.44
N GLN A 8 -12.31 -21.68 -9.13
CA GLN A 8 -11.89 -20.62 -8.21
C GLN A 8 -10.47 -20.91 -7.74
N ILE A 9 -9.51 -20.10 -8.16
CA ILE A 9 -8.07 -20.28 -7.89
C ILE A 9 -7.55 -19.40 -6.76
N GLY A 10 -8.42 -18.67 -6.08
CA GLY A 10 -8.06 -17.81 -4.97
C GLY A 10 -9.04 -16.68 -4.73
N TRP A 11 -8.72 -15.84 -3.76
CA TRP A 11 -9.49 -14.65 -3.43
C TRP A 11 -8.58 -13.45 -3.13
N TYR A 12 -9.12 -12.26 -3.29
CA TYR A 12 -8.43 -11.00 -3.02
C TYR A 12 -9.37 -10.01 -2.34
N ASN A 13 -8.94 -9.42 -1.23
CA ASN A 13 -9.67 -8.39 -0.52
C ASN A 13 -9.05 -7.01 -0.75
N PRO A 14 -9.69 -6.13 -1.54
CA PRO A 14 -9.18 -4.78 -1.81
C PRO A 14 -9.40 -3.79 -0.65
N ILE A 15 -10.31 -4.10 0.30
CA ILE A 15 -10.70 -3.18 1.37
C ILE A 15 -9.64 -3.11 2.46
N ASP A 16 -8.92 -4.20 2.69
CA ASP A 16 -7.86 -4.25 3.68
C ASP A 16 -6.69 -3.32 3.31
N PRO A 17 -6.15 -2.54 4.26
CA PRO A 17 -4.98 -1.69 4.03
C PRO A 17 -3.75 -2.50 3.54
N LYS A 18 -3.64 -3.76 3.95
CA LYS A 18 -2.57 -4.68 3.54
C LYS A 18 -2.88 -5.43 2.24
N HIS A 19 -4.11 -5.25 1.67
CA HIS A 19 -4.56 -5.96 0.47
C HIS A 19 -4.34 -7.47 0.58
N THR A 20 -5.01 -8.09 1.54
CA THR A 20 -4.93 -9.52 1.82
C THR A 20 -5.41 -10.34 0.62
N TYR A 21 -4.71 -11.39 0.29
CA TYR A 21 -5.05 -12.32 -0.79
C TYR A 21 -4.57 -13.72 -0.45
N GLU A 22 -5.21 -14.69 -1.04
CA GLU A 22 -4.79 -16.09 -0.99
C GLU A 22 -4.97 -16.67 -2.39
N ILE A 23 -3.93 -17.32 -2.91
CA ILE A 23 -3.90 -17.88 -4.25
C ILE A 23 -3.37 -19.32 -4.22
N MET A 24 -3.85 -20.14 -5.14
CA MET A 24 -3.41 -21.51 -5.34
C MET A 24 -2.37 -21.54 -6.47
N ASP A 25 -1.10 -21.52 -6.11
CA ASP A 25 0.02 -21.40 -7.05
C ASP A 25 0.02 -22.46 -8.13
N ASP A 26 -0.16 -23.73 -7.73
CA ASP A 26 -0.13 -24.86 -8.66
C ASP A 26 -1.24 -24.77 -9.72
N ARG A 27 -2.43 -24.30 -9.29
CA ARG A 27 -3.56 -24.15 -10.22
C ARG A 27 -3.36 -22.98 -11.17
N ILE A 28 -2.75 -21.88 -10.68
CA ILE A 28 -2.40 -20.74 -11.54
C ILE A 28 -1.37 -21.16 -12.58
N LEU A 29 -0.30 -21.87 -12.17
CA LEU A 29 0.72 -22.35 -13.08
C LEU A 29 0.15 -23.32 -14.13
N TYR A 30 -0.74 -24.21 -13.72
CA TYR A 30 -1.46 -25.11 -14.65
C TYR A 30 -2.22 -24.33 -15.72
N TRP A 31 -3.06 -23.35 -15.32
CA TRP A 31 -3.83 -22.56 -16.28
C TRP A 31 -2.98 -21.68 -17.18
N LEU A 32 -1.87 -21.16 -16.68
CA LEU A 32 -0.89 -20.43 -17.49
C LEU A 32 -0.24 -21.35 -18.54
N GLY A 33 0.03 -22.61 -18.18
CA GLY A 33 0.51 -23.64 -19.11
C GLY A 33 -0.49 -23.97 -20.22
N GLU A 34 -1.79 -23.99 -19.87
CA GLU A 34 -2.88 -24.16 -20.84
C GLU A 34 -3.13 -22.91 -21.72
N GLY A 35 -2.39 -21.83 -21.49
CA GLY A 35 -2.47 -20.62 -22.30
C GLY A 35 -3.44 -19.56 -21.76
N ALA A 36 -3.85 -19.63 -20.51
CA ALA A 36 -4.66 -18.58 -19.89
C ALA A 36 -3.89 -17.27 -19.78
N ILE A 37 -4.53 -16.16 -20.16
CA ILE A 37 -3.93 -14.83 -20.12
C ILE A 37 -4.39 -14.12 -18.83
N PRO A 38 -3.50 -13.88 -17.87
CA PRO A 38 -3.85 -13.21 -16.62
C PRO A 38 -4.12 -11.71 -16.86
N SER A 39 -5.15 -11.17 -16.17
CA SER A 39 -5.43 -9.74 -16.17
C SER A 39 -4.30 -8.95 -15.49
N ASN A 40 -4.26 -7.63 -15.70
CA ASN A 40 -3.25 -6.77 -15.07
C ASN A 40 -3.32 -6.80 -13.53
N ALA A 41 -4.51 -6.98 -12.94
CA ALA A 41 -4.69 -7.12 -11.51
C ALA A 41 -4.04 -8.42 -11.00
N VAL A 42 -4.32 -9.55 -11.65
CA VAL A 42 -3.73 -10.84 -11.31
C VAL A 42 -2.21 -10.83 -11.48
N LYS A 43 -1.69 -10.22 -12.56
CA LYS A 43 -0.24 -10.05 -12.75
C LYS A 43 0.44 -9.30 -11.59
N LYS A 44 -0.23 -8.29 -11.02
CA LYS A 44 0.29 -7.56 -9.84
C LYS A 44 0.32 -8.45 -8.59
N ILE A 45 -0.71 -9.27 -8.38
CA ILE A 45 -0.76 -10.21 -7.26
C ILE A 45 0.33 -11.27 -7.42
N MET A 46 0.45 -11.89 -8.59
CA MET A 46 1.51 -12.87 -8.89
C MET A 46 2.93 -12.30 -8.69
N LYS A 47 3.15 -11.02 -9.03
CA LYS A 47 4.43 -10.34 -8.76
C LYS A 47 4.68 -10.12 -7.28
N ARG A 48 3.64 -9.89 -6.49
CA ARG A 48 3.74 -9.73 -5.04
C ARG A 48 4.11 -11.02 -4.35
N ASP A 49 3.63 -12.13 -4.87
CA ASP A 49 3.78 -13.46 -4.31
C ASP A 49 5.08 -14.16 -4.77
N GLY A 50 5.70 -13.66 -5.85
CA GLY A 50 6.87 -14.28 -6.47
C GLY A 50 6.51 -15.30 -7.55
N LEU A 51 5.25 -15.64 -7.70
CA LEU A 51 4.76 -16.62 -8.68
C LEU A 51 5.07 -16.21 -10.13
N ALA A 52 5.09 -14.91 -10.42
CA ALA A 52 5.47 -14.41 -11.74
C ALA A 52 6.94 -14.72 -12.08
N LEU A 53 7.84 -14.71 -11.09
CA LEU A 53 9.24 -15.09 -11.27
C LEU A 53 9.35 -16.60 -11.49
N ARG A 54 8.67 -17.40 -10.68
CA ARG A 54 8.61 -18.86 -10.82
C ARG A 54 8.15 -19.25 -12.21
N TRP A 55 7.05 -18.69 -12.69
CA TRP A 55 6.54 -18.93 -14.05
C TRP A 55 7.56 -18.58 -15.12
N HIS A 56 8.23 -17.44 -15.01
CA HIS A 56 9.24 -17.00 -15.97
C HIS A 56 10.43 -17.95 -16.03
N LEU A 57 10.95 -18.41 -14.89
CA LEU A 57 12.06 -19.38 -14.82
C LEU A 57 11.65 -20.74 -15.39
N MET A 58 10.42 -21.18 -15.11
CA MET A 58 9.87 -22.42 -15.70
C MET A 58 9.80 -22.34 -17.24
N GLN A 59 9.40 -21.21 -17.80
CA GLN A 59 9.40 -20.99 -19.25
C GLN A 59 10.81 -21.01 -19.88
N GLN A 60 11.83 -20.61 -19.12
CA GLN A 60 13.22 -20.66 -19.55
C GLN A 60 13.81 -22.08 -19.47
N GLY A 61 13.10 -23.02 -18.85
CA GLY A 61 13.57 -24.41 -18.69
C GLY A 61 14.64 -24.56 -17.61
N VAL A 62 14.64 -23.67 -16.60
CA VAL A 62 15.56 -23.72 -15.47
C VAL A 62 15.16 -24.86 -14.53
N ASP A 63 16.13 -25.55 -13.95
CA ASP A 63 15.91 -26.65 -12.99
C ASP A 63 15.14 -26.17 -11.74
N GLU A 64 14.26 -27.01 -11.22
CA GLU A 64 13.40 -26.70 -10.06
C GLU A 64 14.21 -26.26 -8.83
N LYS A 65 15.39 -26.84 -8.61
CA LYS A 65 16.29 -26.46 -7.52
C LYS A 65 16.85 -25.04 -7.66
N GLU A 66 17.14 -24.63 -8.87
CA GLU A 66 17.62 -23.27 -9.15
C GLU A 66 16.47 -22.26 -9.02
N ILE A 67 15.26 -22.65 -9.42
CA ILE A 67 14.04 -21.84 -9.23
C ILE A 67 13.82 -21.56 -7.73
N GLU A 68 13.93 -22.57 -6.87
CA GLU A 68 13.79 -22.38 -5.41
C GLU A 68 14.85 -21.44 -4.83
N ILE A 69 16.07 -21.53 -5.29
CA ILE A 69 17.16 -20.64 -4.86
C ILE A 69 16.89 -19.19 -5.28
N GLU A 70 16.43 -18.99 -6.51
CA GLU A 70 16.09 -17.66 -7.03
C GLU A 70 14.87 -17.06 -6.29
N ILE A 71 13.87 -17.86 -5.96
CA ILE A 71 12.70 -17.43 -5.18
C ILE A 71 13.14 -17.00 -3.78
N LYS A 72 13.95 -17.78 -3.08
CA LYS A 72 14.49 -17.42 -1.76
C LYS A 72 15.31 -16.13 -1.78
N LYS A 73 16.13 -15.96 -2.80
CA LYS A 73 16.87 -14.72 -3.03
C LYS A 73 15.94 -13.52 -3.22
N TRP A 74 14.89 -13.72 -4.00
CA TRP A 74 13.91 -12.68 -4.26
C TRP A 74 13.14 -12.30 -2.99
N GLU A 75 12.75 -13.29 -2.16
CA GLU A 75 12.09 -13.07 -0.86
C GLU A 75 12.95 -12.24 0.08
N LEU A 76 14.21 -12.60 0.27
CA LEU A 76 15.15 -11.83 1.09
C LEU A 76 15.29 -10.38 0.60
N ASN A 77 15.48 -10.20 -0.69
CA ASN A 77 15.59 -8.87 -1.30
C ASN A 77 14.31 -8.05 -1.14
N ARG A 78 13.15 -8.72 -1.15
CA ARG A 78 11.85 -8.08 -0.91
C ARG A 78 11.70 -7.63 0.54
N GLU A 79 12.08 -8.46 1.51
CA GLU A 79 12.07 -8.12 2.93
C GLU A 79 12.96 -6.92 3.22
N ASP A 80 14.19 -6.88 2.68
CA ASP A 80 15.10 -5.75 2.80
C ASP A 80 14.51 -4.45 2.21
N ASN A 81 13.86 -4.57 1.04
CA ASN A 81 13.18 -3.44 0.40
C ASN A 81 11.97 -2.94 1.22
N LEU A 82 11.20 -3.82 1.83
CA LEU A 82 10.08 -3.45 2.70
C LEU A 82 10.59 -2.76 3.97
N ALA A 83 11.57 -3.33 4.64
CA ALA A 83 12.20 -2.75 5.83
C ALA A 83 12.77 -1.34 5.53
N SER A 84 13.43 -1.17 4.38
CA SER A 84 13.96 0.12 3.96
C SER A 84 12.88 1.16 3.64
N ARG A 85 11.72 0.72 3.14
CA ARG A 85 10.56 1.61 2.92
C ARG A 85 9.92 2.05 4.21
N GLU A 86 9.70 1.12 5.14
CA GLU A 86 9.14 1.40 6.47
C GLU A 86 10.04 2.37 7.24
N ALA A 87 11.36 2.17 7.21
CA ALA A 87 12.32 3.08 7.81
C ALA A 87 12.23 4.51 7.22
N LYS A 88 12.13 4.61 5.88
CA LYS A 88 11.99 5.90 5.19
C LYS A 88 10.64 6.57 5.47
N GLU A 89 9.57 5.80 5.62
CA GLU A 89 8.24 6.33 5.96
C GLU A 89 8.21 6.83 7.41
N ALA A 90 8.82 6.09 8.34
CA ALA A 90 8.97 6.51 9.73
C ALA A 90 9.77 7.83 9.83
N GLU A 91 10.90 7.93 9.14
CA GLU A 91 11.71 9.16 9.09
C GLU A 91 10.95 10.35 8.49
N LYS A 92 10.14 10.12 7.45
CA LYS A 92 9.29 11.17 6.87
C LYS A 92 8.20 11.63 7.82
N LEU A 93 7.60 10.70 8.58
CA LEU A 93 6.58 11.01 9.59
C LEU A 93 7.17 11.82 10.74
N GLU A 94 8.38 11.48 11.19
CA GLU A 94 9.10 12.24 12.23
C GLU A 94 9.43 13.66 11.74
N LYS A 95 10.00 13.80 10.55
CA LYS A 95 10.28 15.10 9.94
C LYS A 95 9.01 15.94 9.71
N LYS A 96 7.87 15.29 9.44
CA LYS A 96 6.59 15.99 9.30
C LYS A 96 6.04 16.46 10.65
N LYS A 97 6.19 15.65 11.71
CA LYS A 97 5.81 16.02 13.08
C LYS A 97 6.68 17.16 13.63
N GLU A 98 7.97 17.13 13.31
CA GLU A 98 8.91 18.18 13.71
C GLU A 98 8.61 19.52 13.01
N LYS A 99 8.22 19.49 11.74
CA LYS A 99 7.79 20.69 10.98
C LYS A 99 6.41 21.23 11.41
N SER A 100 5.53 20.41 11.98
CA SER A 100 4.21 20.85 12.42
C SER A 100 4.23 21.46 13.84
N LYS A 101 5.21 21.12 14.68
CA LYS A 101 5.37 21.71 16.02
C LYS A 101 5.62 23.23 16.05
N PRO A 102 6.40 23.85 15.15
CA PRO A 102 6.57 25.30 15.19
C PRO A 102 5.36 26.10 14.67
N ALA A 103 4.45 25.47 13.93
CA ALA A 103 3.24 26.16 13.44
C ALA A 103 2.12 26.22 14.50
N GLU A 104 2.09 25.29 15.44
CA GLU A 104 1.10 25.26 16.53
C GLU A 104 1.51 26.19 17.69
N ALA A 105 2.81 26.41 17.89
CA ALA A 105 3.34 27.36 18.86
C ALA A 105 3.16 28.84 18.41
N ALA A 106 3.07 29.10 17.11
CA ALA A 106 2.86 30.45 16.57
C ALA A 106 1.38 30.86 16.52
N SER A 107 0.44 29.92 16.64
CA SER A 107 -1.00 30.20 16.68
C SER A 107 -1.57 30.36 18.09
N ALA A 108 -0.79 30.04 19.13
CA ALA A 108 -1.20 30.17 20.52
C ALA A 108 -0.89 31.53 21.17
N GLU A 109 -0.13 32.42 20.48
CA GLU A 109 0.24 33.75 21.01
C GLU A 109 -0.59 34.91 20.45
N ALA A 110 -1.64 34.66 19.65
CA ALA A 110 -2.45 35.69 19.01
C ALA A 110 -3.90 35.75 19.50
N ASP A 111 -4.21 35.25 20.70
CA ASP A 111 -5.55 35.43 21.29
C ASP A 111 -5.44 35.83 22.76
N GLU A 112 -5.12 37.12 22.99
CA GLU A 112 -5.38 37.79 24.24
C GLU A 112 -6.44 38.88 24.00
N PRO A 113 -7.57 38.86 24.75
CA PRO A 113 -8.67 39.82 24.52
C PRO A 113 -8.38 41.11 25.25
N ALA A 114 -8.32 42.22 24.54
CA ALA A 114 -8.42 43.54 25.11
C ALA A 114 -9.89 43.85 25.42
N ALA A 115 -10.24 43.72 26.69
CA ALA A 115 -11.45 44.26 27.26
C ALA A 115 -11.27 45.77 27.60
N GLU A 116 -12.43 46.47 27.63
CA GLU A 116 -12.70 47.82 28.23
C GLU A 116 -12.31 48.99 27.33
N GLU A 117 -13.20 49.90 27.05
CA GLU A 117 -14.07 50.76 27.89
C GLU A 117 -15.16 51.46 27.08
N SER A 118 -16.34 51.42 27.64
CA SER A 118 -17.27 52.48 28.02
C SER A 118 -17.42 53.73 27.12
N SER A 119 -18.62 54.04 26.87
CA SER A 119 -19.43 55.18 27.28
C SER A 119 -20.40 55.58 26.14
N ASP A 120 -21.67 55.36 26.47
CA ASP A 120 -22.64 56.41 26.69
C ASP A 120 -22.65 57.56 25.68
N ASN A 121 -23.68 57.67 24.91
CA ASN A 121 -24.47 58.89 24.81
C ASN A 121 -25.78 58.73 24.02
N THR A 122 -26.83 59.01 24.78
CA THR A 122 -28.17 59.56 24.52
C THR A 122 -28.34 60.39 23.25
N GLY A 123 -29.56 60.33 22.71
CA GLY A 123 -30.21 61.38 21.92
C GLY A 123 -31.04 60.80 20.76
N GLU A 124 -32.30 60.59 20.92
CA GLU A 124 -33.50 61.46 20.70
C GLU A 124 -33.70 61.92 19.27
N GLU A 125 -34.94 61.63 18.85
CA GLU A 125 -35.80 62.32 17.85
C GLU A 125 -35.45 62.07 16.35
N GLU A 126 -36.37 61.69 15.49
CA GLU A 126 -37.83 61.92 15.23
C GLU A 126 -38.41 60.74 14.45
#